data_cc2d595ff48a54652d97c66467562a03
#
_entry.id   cc2d595ff48a54652d97c66467562a03
#
_cell.length_a   1.000
_cell.length_b   1.000
_cell.length_c   1.000
_cell.angle_alpha   90.00
_cell.angle_beta   90.00
_cell.angle_gamma   90.00
#
_symmetry.space_group_name_H-M   'P 1'
#
loop_
_entity.id
_entity.type
_entity.pdbx_description
1 polymer ?
#
loop_
_entity_poly.entity_id
_entity_poly.type
_entity_poly.pdbx_seq_one_letter_code
_entity_poly.pdbx_strand_id
1 'polypeptide(L)'
;MDGANQFSGPGALWWVIRYWPRLRKEMTGARGYIAHRVWYAFPLTLGITSWWQDENAAYRFAHLPAHREFWRWAASGGKTRGGWLASYRYASGGPLWGNGVEAMVRRLGRFVPEPTNEPPRRPPGD
;
A
#
# COMPACT_ATOMS: atom_id res chain seq x y z
N MET A 1 0.35 3.39 4.50
CA MET A 1 0.67 2.04 5.04
C MET A 1 1.43 1.30 3.97
N ASP A 2 2.49 0.65 4.35
CA ASP A 2 3.33 -0.13 3.44
C ASP A 2 3.65 -1.47 4.10
N GLY A 3 3.64 -2.55 3.32
CA GLY A 3 3.89 -3.87 3.86
C GLY A 3 4.26 -4.87 2.78
N ALA A 4 4.97 -5.92 3.16
CA ALA A 4 5.39 -6.97 2.26
C ALA A 4 5.45 -8.33 2.95
N ASN A 5 5.31 -9.37 2.14
CA ASN A 5 5.53 -10.75 2.54
C ASN A 5 6.49 -11.42 1.56
N GLN A 6 7.48 -12.11 2.10
CA GLN A 6 8.31 -13.04 1.35
C GLN A 6 7.68 -14.43 1.42
N PHE A 7 7.27 -14.95 0.29
CA PHE A 7 6.61 -16.25 0.21
C PHE A 7 7.61 -17.40 0.22
N SER A 8 7.19 -18.54 0.73
CA SER A 8 8.04 -19.73 0.87
C SER A 8 8.34 -20.43 -0.46
N GLY A 9 7.52 -20.20 -1.47
CA GLY A 9 7.68 -20.81 -2.78
C GLY A 9 6.68 -20.27 -3.82
N PRO A 10 6.83 -20.68 -5.08
CA PRO A 10 5.98 -20.19 -6.18
C PRO A 10 4.50 -20.54 -5.99
N GLY A 11 4.18 -21.66 -5.34
CA GLY A 11 2.80 -22.05 -5.06
C GLY A 11 2.10 -21.09 -4.09
N ALA A 12 2.82 -20.62 -3.05
CA ALA A 12 2.29 -19.62 -2.13
C ALA A 12 2.08 -18.28 -2.82
N LEU A 13 3.03 -17.85 -3.64
CA LEU A 13 2.91 -16.64 -4.45
C LEU A 13 1.71 -16.73 -5.42
N TRP A 14 1.55 -17.87 -6.08
CA TRP A 14 0.43 -18.11 -7.00
C TRP A 14 -0.93 -18.02 -6.28
N TRP A 15 -1.03 -18.59 -5.08
CA TRP A 15 -2.24 -18.48 -4.28
C TRP A 15 -2.62 -17.02 -4.02
N VAL A 16 -1.65 -16.18 -3.63
CA VAL A 16 -1.87 -14.75 -3.38
C VAL A 16 -2.33 -14.03 -4.65
N ILE A 17 -1.71 -14.31 -5.79
CA ILE A 17 -2.12 -13.71 -7.07
C ILE A 17 -3.59 -14.05 -7.38
N ARG A 18 -4.02 -15.29 -7.15
CA ARG A 18 -5.43 -15.70 -7.34
C ARG A 18 -6.37 -15.09 -6.30
N TYR A 19 -5.89 -14.90 -5.08
CA TYR A 19 -6.69 -14.31 -4.00
C TYR A 19 -6.81 -12.79 -4.10
N TRP A 20 -5.87 -12.15 -4.78
CA TRP A 20 -5.76 -10.71 -4.92
C TRP A 20 -7.03 -9.99 -5.37
N PRO A 21 -7.79 -10.46 -6.38
CA PRO A 21 -9.01 -9.78 -6.81
C PRO A 21 -10.03 -9.59 -5.68
N ARG A 22 -10.17 -10.59 -4.81
CA ARG A 22 -11.07 -10.54 -3.65
C ARG A 22 -10.59 -9.52 -2.61
N LEU A 23 -9.31 -9.57 -2.27
CA LEU A 23 -8.69 -8.63 -1.33
C LEU A 23 -8.74 -7.20 -1.86
N ARG A 24 -8.44 -7.01 -3.14
CA ARG A 24 -8.51 -5.72 -3.81
C ARG A 24 -9.92 -5.15 -3.79
N LYS A 25 -10.95 -5.94 -4.10
CA LYS A 25 -12.36 -5.51 -4.09
C LYS A 25 -12.75 -4.99 -2.71
N GLU A 26 -12.40 -5.72 -1.66
CA GLU A 26 -12.68 -5.31 -0.28
C GLU A 26 -11.93 -4.03 0.12
N MET A 27 -10.65 -3.95 -0.24
CA MET A 27 -9.80 -2.79 0.02
C MET A 27 -10.31 -1.52 -0.67
N THR A 28 -10.62 -1.61 -1.98
CA THR A 28 -11.08 -0.46 -2.76
C THR A 28 -12.49 0.01 -2.38
N GLY A 29 -13.30 -0.88 -1.80
CA GLY A 29 -14.62 -0.55 -1.26
C GLY A 29 -14.59 -0.05 0.18
N ALA A 30 -13.45 -0.11 0.86
CA ALA A 30 -13.35 0.28 2.26
C ALA A 30 -13.43 1.81 2.42
N ARG A 31 -14.18 2.25 3.44
CA ARG A 31 -14.31 3.68 3.75
C ARG A 31 -12.96 4.28 4.12
N GLY A 32 -12.60 5.37 3.45
CA GLY A 32 -11.34 6.08 3.65
C GLY A 32 -10.18 5.54 2.82
N TYR A 33 -10.44 4.56 1.94
CA TYR A 33 -9.47 4.15 0.95
C TYR A 33 -9.22 5.28 -0.05
N ILE A 34 -7.94 5.51 -0.38
CA ILE A 34 -7.52 6.49 -1.38
C ILE A 34 -6.96 5.77 -2.60
N ALA A 35 -5.92 4.97 -2.42
CA ALA A 35 -5.30 4.24 -3.51
C ALA A 35 -4.28 3.20 -3.00
N HIS A 36 -3.76 2.39 -3.91
CA HIS A 36 -2.70 1.43 -3.61
C HIS A 36 -1.77 1.22 -4.80
N ARG A 37 -0.60 0.72 -4.50
CA ARG A 37 0.37 0.21 -5.46
C ARG A 37 0.89 -1.13 -4.97
N VAL A 38 0.84 -2.14 -5.85
CA VAL A 38 1.51 -3.42 -5.63
C VAL A 38 2.90 -3.36 -6.24
N TRP A 39 3.88 -3.91 -5.56
CA TRP A 39 5.24 -4.02 -6.04
C TRP A 39 5.79 -5.42 -5.78
N TYR A 40 6.76 -5.80 -6.56
CA TYR A 40 7.40 -7.11 -6.50
C TYR A 40 8.91 -6.93 -6.32
N ALA A 41 9.49 -7.76 -5.45
CA ALA A 41 10.93 -7.90 -5.32
C ALA A 41 11.32 -9.39 -5.47
N PHE A 42 12.30 -9.61 -6.37
CA PHE A 42 12.81 -10.96 -6.61
C PHE A 42 13.40 -11.58 -5.32
N PRO A 43 13.26 -12.89 -5.09
CA PRO A 43 12.58 -13.85 -5.97
C PRO A 43 11.09 -14.05 -5.67
N LEU A 44 10.61 -13.85 -4.48
CA LEU A 44 9.26 -14.26 -4.04
C LEU A 44 8.62 -13.26 -3.05
N THR A 45 8.94 -11.98 -3.17
CA THR A 45 8.38 -10.96 -2.30
C THR A 45 7.34 -10.13 -3.05
N LEU A 46 6.13 -10.05 -2.50
CA LEU A 46 5.12 -9.08 -2.90
C LEU A 46 4.89 -8.09 -1.78
N GLY A 47 4.84 -6.83 -2.15
CA GLY A 47 4.50 -5.74 -1.27
C GLY A 47 3.34 -4.92 -1.79
N ILE A 48 2.73 -4.21 -0.89
CA ILE A 48 1.66 -3.27 -1.16
C ILE A 48 1.90 -1.98 -0.39
N THR A 49 1.86 -0.88 -1.11
CA THR A 49 1.76 0.45 -0.52
C THR A 49 0.34 0.93 -0.71
N SER A 50 -0.33 1.29 0.37
CA SER A 50 -1.72 1.77 0.34
C SER A 50 -1.86 3.08 1.10
N TRP A 51 -2.76 3.92 0.61
CA TRP A 51 -3.01 5.25 1.13
C TRP A 51 -4.45 5.35 1.60
N TRP A 52 -4.61 5.92 2.77
CA TRP A 52 -5.86 6.00 3.52
C TRP A 52 -6.07 7.42 4.02
N GLN A 53 -7.31 7.83 4.20
CA GLN A 53 -7.64 9.15 4.73
C GLN A 53 -7.07 9.36 6.14
N ASP A 54 -7.10 8.30 6.94
CA ASP A 54 -6.60 8.30 8.31
C ASP A 54 -6.17 6.89 8.74
N GLU A 55 -5.53 6.79 9.87
CA GLU A 55 -5.08 5.53 10.45
C GLU A 55 -6.23 4.58 10.79
N ASN A 56 -7.36 5.13 11.23
CA ASN A 56 -8.55 4.32 11.56
C ASN A 56 -9.14 3.65 10.32
N ALA A 57 -9.08 4.29 9.16
CA ALA A 57 -9.53 3.69 7.90
C ALA A 57 -8.66 2.48 7.54
N ALA A 58 -7.35 2.59 7.66
CA ALA A 58 -6.43 1.47 7.44
C ALA A 58 -6.66 0.34 8.46
N TYR A 59 -6.86 0.69 9.72
CA TYR A 59 -7.16 -0.27 10.79
C TYR A 59 -8.48 -1.02 10.54
N ARG A 60 -9.55 -0.32 10.15
CA ARG A 60 -10.82 -0.97 9.79
C ARG A 60 -10.66 -1.95 8.65
N PHE A 61 -9.93 -1.57 7.59
CA PHE A 61 -9.63 -2.48 6.48
C PHE A 61 -8.89 -3.74 6.95
N ALA A 62 -7.90 -3.60 7.83
CA ALA A 62 -7.15 -4.73 8.35
C ALA A 62 -8.04 -5.78 9.07
N HIS A 63 -9.23 -5.37 9.51
CA HIS A 63 -10.20 -6.25 10.18
C HIS A 63 -11.31 -6.79 9.26
N LEU A 64 -11.33 -6.42 7.99
CA LEU A 64 -12.29 -6.92 7.03
C LEU A 64 -12.06 -8.43 6.72
N PRO A 65 -13.11 -9.16 6.30
CA PRO A 65 -13.05 -10.62 6.16
C PRO A 65 -11.94 -11.11 5.24
N ALA A 66 -11.78 -10.54 4.04
CA ALA A 66 -10.75 -11.00 3.11
C ALA A 66 -9.33 -10.73 3.63
N HIS A 67 -9.10 -9.58 4.27
CA HIS A 67 -7.79 -9.28 4.85
C HIS A 67 -7.47 -10.20 6.03
N ARG A 68 -8.44 -10.49 6.89
CA ARG A 68 -8.27 -11.45 8.01
C ARG A 68 -8.01 -12.87 7.53
N GLU A 69 -8.69 -13.29 6.45
CA GLU A 69 -8.46 -14.59 5.83
C GLU A 69 -7.06 -14.70 5.25
N PHE A 70 -6.61 -13.67 4.53
CA PHE A 70 -5.23 -13.58 4.03
C PHE A 70 -4.21 -13.69 5.17
N TRP A 71 -4.39 -12.95 6.26
CA TRP A 71 -3.51 -13.00 7.42
C TRP A 71 -3.44 -14.38 8.06
N ARG A 72 -4.59 -15.02 8.28
CA ARG A 72 -4.63 -16.39 8.82
C ARG A 72 -3.91 -17.37 7.92
N TRP A 73 -4.13 -17.25 6.61
CA TRP A 73 -3.42 -18.09 5.66
C TRP A 73 -1.92 -17.82 5.66
N ALA A 74 -1.48 -16.58 5.64
CA ALA A 74 -0.06 -16.22 5.66
C ALA A 74 0.65 -16.69 6.95
N ALA A 75 -0.05 -16.63 8.09
CA ALA A 75 0.45 -17.07 9.38
C ALA A 75 0.38 -18.60 9.59
N SER A 76 -0.35 -19.34 8.75
CA SER A 76 -0.56 -20.79 8.89
C SER A 76 0.64 -21.63 8.46
N GLY A 77 1.81 -21.39 9.01
CA GLY A 77 3.04 -22.18 8.85
C GLY A 77 3.49 -22.50 7.42
N GLY A 78 4.72 -22.16 7.08
CA GLY A 78 5.35 -22.53 5.81
C GLY A 78 4.87 -21.79 4.55
N LYS A 79 3.92 -20.83 4.64
CA LYS A 79 3.43 -20.07 3.49
C LYS A 79 4.27 -18.82 3.23
N THR A 80 4.74 -18.20 4.29
CA THR A 80 5.64 -17.05 4.24
C THR A 80 6.91 -17.33 5.02
N ARG A 81 8.01 -16.76 4.57
CA ARG A 81 9.30 -16.77 5.31
C ARG A 81 9.38 -15.61 6.28
N GLY A 82 8.62 -14.56 6.03
CA GLY A 82 8.55 -13.36 6.84
C GLY A 82 7.83 -12.26 6.11
N GLY A 83 7.59 -11.18 6.83
CA GLY A 83 6.95 -9.99 6.29
C GLY A 83 7.08 -8.82 7.25
N TRP A 84 6.67 -7.66 6.82
CA TRP A 84 6.66 -6.45 7.61
C TRP A 84 5.46 -5.58 7.24
N LEU A 85 5.08 -4.73 8.16
CA LEU A 85 4.06 -3.71 8.00
C LEU A 85 4.52 -2.44 8.70
N ALA A 86 4.43 -1.30 8.01
CA ALA A 86 4.72 0.00 8.58
C ALA A 86 3.65 1.03 8.18
N SER A 87 3.37 1.95 9.07
CA SER A 87 2.48 3.07 8.82
C SER A 87 3.30 4.36 8.76
N TYR A 88 3.01 5.18 7.75
CA TYR A 88 3.64 6.48 7.57
C TYR A 88 2.56 7.53 7.44
N ARG A 89 2.81 8.72 7.98
CA ARG A 89 1.99 9.90 7.71
C ARG A 89 2.61 10.67 6.56
N TYR A 90 1.77 11.05 5.61
CA TYR A 90 2.18 11.96 4.56
C TYR A 90 2.44 13.35 5.19
N ALA A 91 3.64 13.86 5.04
CA ALA A 91 4.02 15.15 5.58
C ALA A 91 3.92 16.27 4.53
N SER A 92 4.51 16.05 3.36
CA SER A 92 4.50 17.02 2.26
C SER A 92 4.90 16.36 0.94
N GLY A 93 4.49 16.97 -0.20
CA GLY A 93 5.00 16.62 -1.52
C GLY A 93 6.33 17.30 -1.82
N GLY A 94 7.10 16.67 -2.70
CA GLY A 94 8.24 17.31 -3.34
C GLY A 94 7.84 18.10 -4.58
N PRO A 95 8.78 18.85 -5.19
CA PRO A 95 8.52 19.55 -6.44
C PRO A 95 8.20 18.55 -7.57
N LEU A 96 7.29 18.94 -8.44
CA LEU A 96 7.02 18.24 -9.69
C LEU A 96 7.88 18.84 -10.79
N TRP A 97 8.47 18.01 -11.65
CA TRP A 97 9.30 18.48 -12.77
C TRP A 97 9.12 17.60 -13.99
N GLY A 98 9.44 18.17 -15.16
CA GLY A 98 9.43 17.49 -16.45
C GLY A 98 8.11 17.55 -17.20
N ASN A 99 8.20 17.36 -18.51
CA ASN A 99 7.06 17.51 -19.44
C ASN A 99 6.05 16.35 -19.38
N GLY A 100 6.36 15.28 -18.63
CA GLY A 100 5.50 14.10 -18.46
C GLY A 100 4.66 14.11 -17.19
N VAL A 101 4.73 15.16 -16.39
CA VAL A 101 4.06 15.23 -15.08
C VAL A 101 2.55 14.99 -15.19
N GLU A 102 1.87 15.64 -16.14
CA GLU A 102 0.41 15.47 -16.30
C GLU A 102 0.02 14.03 -16.66
N ALA A 103 0.77 13.37 -17.52
CA ALA A 103 0.53 11.97 -17.88
C ALA A 103 0.78 11.05 -16.69
N MET A 104 1.82 11.33 -15.90
CA MET A 104 2.15 10.59 -14.68
C MET A 104 1.06 10.78 -13.61
N VAL A 105 0.61 12.00 -13.40
CA VAL A 105 -0.48 12.33 -12.46
C VAL A 105 -1.77 11.60 -12.84
N ARG A 106 -2.15 11.64 -14.13
CA ARG A 106 -3.32 10.90 -14.62
C ARG A 106 -3.18 9.39 -14.42
N ARG A 107 -1.97 8.84 -14.58
CA ARG A 107 -1.68 7.41 -14.48
C ARG A 107 -1.58 6.92 -13.03
N LEU A 108 -1.04 7.72 -12.15
CA LEU A 108 -0.88 7.41 -10.73
C LEU A 108 -2.10 7.83 -9.89
N GLY A 109 -3.06 8.52 -10.52
CA GLY A 109 -4.26 8.96 -9.85
C GLY A 109 -3.99 9.98 -8.76
N ARG A 110 -4.71 9.87 -7.66
CA ARG A 110 -4.77 10.84 -6.55
C ARG A 110 -3.50 10.94 -5.68
N PHE A 111 -2.36 10.43 -6.19
CA PHE A 111 -1.09 10.38 -5.46
C PHE A 111 -0.21 11.61 -5.58
N VAL A 112 -0.50 12.45 -6.54
CA VAL A 112 0.20 13.72 -6.64
C VAL A 112 -0.55 14.68 -5.73
N PRO A 113 0.03 15.07 -4.61
CA PRO A 113 -0.57 16.12 -3.81
C PRO A 113 -0.73 17.34 -4.68
N GLU A 114 -1.87 17.99 -4.58
CA GLU A 114 -2.04 19.30 -5.19
C GLU A 114 -0.87 20.18 -4.72
N PRO A 115 -0.21 20.92 -5.63
CA PRO A 115 0.86 21.81 -5.24
C PRO A 115 0.27 22.81 -4.24
N THR A 116 0.60 22.61 -2.99
CA THR A 116 0.28 23.60 -1.96
C THR A 116 1.21 24.78 -2.21
N ASN A 117 0.67 25.94 -2.45
CA ASN A 117 1.43 27.19 -2.50
C ASN A 117 1.98 27.58 -1.12
N GLU A 118 1.88 26.71 -0.14
CA GLU A 118 2.49 26.92 1.16
C GLU A 118 4.01 26.68 1.07
N PRO A 119 4.82 27.66 1.50
CA PRO A 119 6.26 27.45 1.62
C PRO A 119 6.54 26.29 2.58
N PRO A 120 7.58 25.50 2.33
CA PRO A 120 7.93 24.37 3.19
C PRO A 120 8.06 24.86 4.64
N ARG A 121 7.29 24.28 5.54
CA ARG A 121 7.41 24.56 6.98
C ARG A 121 8.85 24.24 7.38
N ARG A 122 9.56 25.21 7.91
CA ARG A 122 10.87 24.96 8.52
C ARG A 122 10.70 23.90 9.60
N PRO A 123 11.59 22.90 9.66
CA PRO A 123 11.62 22.02 10.81
C PRO A 123 11.69 22.87 12.09
N PRO A 124 11.05 22.47 13.19
CA PRO A 124 11.26 23.13 14.46
C PRO A 124 12.75 23.15 14.72
N GLY A 125 13.30 24.35 14.91
CA GLY A 125 14.73 24.58 15.03
C GLY A 125 15.33 23.77 16.16
N ASP A 126 16.58 23.33 15.92
CA ASP A 126 17.49 22.85 16.94
C ASP A 126 17.72 23.92 18.02
#